data_6f8cef2c410eedc2353728a3e13d3aa8
#
_entry.id   6f8cef2c410eedc2353728a3e13d3aa8
#
_cell.length_a   1.000
_cell.length_b   1.000
_cell.length_c   1.000
_cell.angle_alpha   90.00
_cell.angle_beta   90.00
_cell.angle_gamma   90.00
#
_symmetry.space_group_name_H-M   'P 1'
#
loop_
_entity.id
_entity.type
_entity.pdbx_description
1 polymer ?
#
loop_
_entity_poly.entity_id
_entity_poly.type
_entity_poly.pdbx_seq_one_letter_code
_entity_poly.pdbx_strand_id
1 'polypeptide(L)'
;MKKRIENYIEGLFVPYASSWNERTFVSLVYAWFVFFAFWNWHSVWLIWGEDSVCIRYGAGDTRLNNLVYALMYNLKWFKPVFIVHLVVSFFSIFHFRGVFVFRGLAWLSALWIYYAGINAMNAGYVYMMLLMFYSIPYSAKATKPFWAFLSRLSLLAAGIQVGLIYFYTALYKVTSWQWLKGDAIYQTFVSDWFSNETIRGVAEVMPYFISVIIAYFIMLFQLTFPIIINWKRTRKYAVIIGVSIHLYIGIFMHMWDFALAMMIPYVLFLNSNSDPRES
;
A
#
# COMPACT_ATOMS: atom_id res chain seq x y z
N MET A 1 -35.43 -6.00 -1.21
CA MET A 1 -34.00 -6.10 -1.57
C MET A 1 -33.70 -5.41 -2.89
N LYS A 2 -34.41 -5.70 -4.01
CA LYS A 2 -34.20 -5.12 -5.36
C LYS A 2 -34.17 -3.59 -5.36
N LYS A 3 -35.22 -2.91 -4.82
CA LYS A 3 -35.32 -1.46 -4.75
C LYS A 3 -34.17 -0.79 -3.96
N ARG A 4 -33.63 -1.47 -2.96
CA ARG A 4 -32.46 -0.98 -2.19
C ARG A 4 -31.16 -1.01 -3.02
N ILE A 5 -31.02 -2.03 -3.86
CA ILE A 5 -29.87 -2.17 -4.77
C ILE A 5 -29.97 -1.12 -5.88
N GLU A 6 -31.17 -0.94 -6.45
CA GLU A 6 -31.41 0.08 -7.49
C GLU A 6 -31.08 1.48 -6.97
N ASN A 7 -31.61 1.88 -5.79
CA ASN A 7 -31.29 3.17 -5.18
C ASN A 7 -29.79 3.35 -4.87
N TYR A 8 -29.10 2.27 -4.48
CA TYR A 8 -27.66 2.31 -4.26
C TYR A 8 -26.90 2.55 -5.56
N ILE A 9 -27.27 1.83 -6.62
CA ILE A 9 -26.65 1.98 -7.95
C ILE A 9 -26.89 3.39 -8.49
N GLU A 10 -28.12 3.90 -8.44
CA GLU A 10 -28.47 5.27 -8.84
C GLU A 10 -27.65 6.31 -8.07
N GLY A 11 -27.49 6.10 -6.76
CA GLY A 11 -26.66 6.95 -5.90
C GLY A 11 -25.18 7.03 -6.32
N LEU A 12 -24.66 6.02 -7.03
CA LEU A 12 -23.27 6.06 -7.53
C LEU A 12 -23.06 7.10 -8.64
N PHE A 13 -24.08 7.46 -9.38
CA PHE A 13 -24.04 8.39 -10.50
C PHE A 13 -24.42 9.84 -10.13
N VAL A 14 -24.84 10.09 -8.89
CA VAL A 14 -25.13 11.45 -8.42
C VAL A 14 -23.84 12.27 -8.33
N PRO A 15 -23.86 13.59 -8.60
CA PRO A 15 -22.72 14.47 -8.39
C PRO A 15 -22.05 14.24 -7.04
N TYR A 16 -20.73 14.26 -7.03
CA TYR A 16 -19.93 13.83 -5.90
C TYR A 16 -18.95 14.94 -5.48
N ALA A 17 -18.97 15.25 -4.20
CA ALA A 17 -17.93 16.02 -3.54
C ALA A 17 -17.27 15.15 -2.47
N SER A 18 -15.95 15.03 -2.56
CA SER A 18 -15.20 14.16 -1.65
C SER A 18 -15.11 14.71 -0.25
N SER A 19 -15.11 13.83 0.74
CA SER A 19 -14.75 14.14 2.12
C SER A 19 -13.26 14.53 2.25
N TRP A 20 -12.90 15.11 3.39
CA TRP A 20 -11.49 15.40 3.70
C TRP A 20 -10.64 14.12 3.71
N ASN A 21 -11.14 13.04 4.32
CA ASN A 21 -10.44 11.76 4.42
C ASN A 21 -10.11 11.16 3.05
N GLU A 22 -11.06 11.22 2.12
CA GLU A 22 -10.88 10.68 0.78
C GLU A 22 -9.81 11.45 0.00
N ARG A 23 -9.82 12.79 0.09
CA ARG A 23 -8.79 13.64 -0.53
C ARG A 23 -7.43 13.38 0.10
N THR A 24 -7.37 13.34 1.42
CA THR A 24 -6.14 13.07 2.17
C THR A 24 -5.58 11.71 1.83
N PHE A 25 -6.41 10.67 1.77
CA PHE A 25 -5.97 9.33 1.37
C PHE A 25 -5.32 9.36 -0.02
N VAL A 26 -5.98 9.90 -1.03
CA VAL A 26 -5.42 9.95 -2.39
C VAL A 26 -4.14 10.77 -2.44
N SER A 27 -4.08 11.91 -1.74
CA SER A 27 -2.85 12.71 -1.63
C SER A 27 -1.71 11.93 -1.00
N LEU A 28 -1.97 11.20 0.09
CA LEU A 28 -0.97 10.40 0.80
C LEU A 28 -0.46 9.23 -0.03
N VAL A 29 -1.30 8.62 -0.89
CA VAL A 29 -0.85 7.57 -1.82
C VAL A 29 0.26 8.09 -2.72
N TYR A 30 0.11 9.27 -3.33
CA TYR A 30 1.16 9.84 -4.19
C TYR A 30 2.32 10.43 -3.40
N ALA A 31 2.08 11.03 -2.23
CA ALA A 31 3.11 11.52 -1.34
C ALA A 31 4.04 10.40 -0.86
N TRP A 32 3.51 9.19 -0.68
CA TRP A 32 4.32 8.04 -0.30
C TRP A 32 5.39 7.70 -1.36
N PHE A 33 5.09 7.80 -2.65
CA PHE A 33 6.08 7.56 -3.70
C PHE A 33 7.19 8.61 -3.71
N VAL A 34 6.84 9.85 -3.41
CA VAL A 34 7.84 10.92 -3.23
C VAL A 34 8.70 10.62 -1.99
N PHE A 35 8.08 10.25 -0.87
CA PHE A 35 8.78 9.83 0.34
C PHE A 35 9.68 8.61 0.09
N PHE A 36 9.16 7.56 -0.55
CA PHE A 36 9.92 6.35 -0.88
C PHE A 36 11.18 6.67 -1.68
N ALA A 37 11.08 7.55 -2.65
CA ALA A 37 12.23 7.97 -3.46
C ALA A 37 13.30 8.71 -2.64
N PHE A 38 12.90 9.60 -1.72
CA PHE A 38 13.83 10.31 -0.83
C PHE A 38 14.41 9.38 0.24
N TRP A 39 13.59 8.51 0.83
CA TRP A 39 14.02 7.54 1.83
C TRP A 39 15.10 6.60 1.29
N ASN A 40 14.92 6.15 0.06
CA ASN A 40 15.84 5.23 -0.60
C ASN A 40 16.90 5.95 -1.47
N TRP A 41 17.03 7.28 -1.39
CA TRP A 41 17.85 8.06 -2.30
C TRP A 41 19.29 7.54 -2.44
N HIS A 42 19.93 7.18 -1.33
CA HIS A 42 21.29 6.64 -1.35
C HIS A 42 21.38 5.26 -2.00
N SER A 43 20.35 4.45 -1.87
CA SER A 43 20.28 3.08 -2.40
C SER A 43 19.75 3.02 -3.83
N VAL A 44 19.10 4.09 -4.32
CA VAL A 44 18.48 4.14 -5.66
C VAL A 44 19.49 3.78 -6.75
N TRP A 45 20.68 4.36 -6.71
CA TRP A 45 21.70 4.13 -7.73
C TRP A 45 22.33 2.75 -7.63
N LEU A 46 22.43 2.20 -6.42
CA LEU A 46 22.94 0.86 -6.17
C LEU A 46 21.96 -0.23 -6.61
N ILE A 47 20.65 0.04 -6.49
CA ILE A 47 19.59 -0.91 -6.85
C ILE A 47 19.27 -0.81 -8.37
N TRP A 48 19.16 0.41 -8.91
CA TRP A 48 18.69 0.67 -10.28
C TRP A 48 19.73 1.33 -11.19
N GLY A 49 20.92 1.66 -10.68
CA GLY A 49 22.00 2.28 -11.45
C GLY A 49 22.68 1.32 -12.43
N GLU A 50 23.66 1.81 -13.17
CA GLU A 50 24.43 1.01 -14.12
C GLU A 50 25.21 -0.12 -13.41
N ASP A 51 25.67 0.13 -12.19
CA ASP A 51 26.39 -0.81 -11.31
C ASP A 51 25.44 -1.56 -10.36
N SER A 52 24.18 -1.75 -10.76
CA SER A 52 23.15 -2.38 -9.94
C SER A 52 23.57 -3.77 -9.46
N VAL A 53 23.41 -4.00 -8.15
CA VAL A 53 23.60 -5.30 -7.51
C VAL A 53 22.39 -6.24 -7.70
N CYS A 54 21.27 -5.74 -8.23
CA CYS A 54 20.10 -6.55 -8.47
C CYS A 54 20.32 -7.52 -9.63
N ILE A 55 20.05 -8.81 -9.39
CA ILE A 55 20.07 -9.84 -10.42
C ILE A 55 18.97 -9.50 -11.43
N ARG A 56 19.37 -9.30 -12.68
CA ARG A 56 18.44 -9.10 -13.79
C ARG A 56 18.09 -10.46 -14.35
N TYR A 57 16.81 -10.76 -14.40
CA TYR A 57 16.35 -11.94 -15.11
C TYR A 57 16.69 -11.77 -16.59
N GLY A 58 17.27 -12.82 -17.20
CA GLY A 58 17.59 -12.82 -18.63
C GLY A 58 16.36 -12.58 -19.50
N ALA A 59 16.61 -12.13 -20.72
CA ALA A 59 15.55 -11.98 -21.71
C ALA A 59 14.81 -13.31 -21.87
N GLY A 60 13.47 -13.28 -21.83
CA GLY A 60 12.68 -14.47 -22.07
C GLY A 60 12.71 -14.91 -23.53
N ASP A 61 12.27 -16.13 -23.80
CA ASP A 61 12.36 -16.76 -25.15
C ASP A 61 11.47 -16.10 -26.22
N THR A 62 10.62 -15.13 -25.88
CA THR A 62 9.74 -14.48 -26.84
C THR A 62 10.25 -13.09 -27.25
N ARG A 63 9.97 -12.69 -28.50
CA ARG A 63 10.30 -11.33 -28.99
C ARG A 63 9.68 -10.21 -28.14
N LEU A 64 8.47 -10.42 -27.65
CA LEU A 64 7.78 -9.45 -26.77
C LEU A 64 8.53 -9.31 -25.44
N ASN A 65 8.93 -10.42 -24.83
CA ASN A 65 9.71 -10.40 -23.58
C ASN A 65 11.05 -9.69 -23.78
N ASN A 66 11.73 -9.93 -24.91
CA ASN A 66 12.98 -9.26 -25.23
C ASN A 66 12.80 -7.74 -25.44
N LEU A 67 11.70 -7.30 -26.06
CA LEU A 67 11.38 -5.88 -26.21
C LEU A 67 11.07 -5.24 -24.87
N VAL A 68 10.24 -5.87 -24.06
CA VAL A 68 9.90 -5.41 -22.70
C VAL A 68 11.16 -5.34 -21.85
N TYR A 69 12.02 -6.36 -21.93
CA TYR A 69 13.31 -6.39 -21.24
C TYR A 69 14.21 -5.23 -21.69
N ALA A 70 14.38 -5.02 -22.99
CA ALA A 70 15.20 -3.94 -23.52
C ALA A 70 14.71 -2.55 -23.11
N LEU A 71 13.38 -2.36 -23.01
CA LEU A 71 12.78 -1.09 -22.59
C LEU A 71 12.85 -0.88 -21.07
N MET A 72 12.58 -1.94 -20.29
CA MET A 72 12.48 -1.82 -18.83
C MET A 72 13.83 -1.91 -18.11
N TYR A 73 14.79 -2.65 -18.67
CA TYR A 73 16.11 -2.82 -18.07
C TYR A 73 17.22 -1.98 -18.73
N ASN A 74 16.88 -1.06 -19.63
CA ASN A 74 17.83 -0.10 -20.14
C ASN A 74 18.07 1.02 -19.12
N LEU A 75 19.09 0.82 -18.29
CA LEU A 75 19.43 1.70 -17.16
C LEU A 75 19.80 3.13 -17.57
N LYS A 76 20.15 3.38 -18.84
CA LYS A 76 20.33 4.75 -19.34
C LYS A 76 19.08 5.60 -19.17
N TRP A 77 17.89 4.97 -19.22
CA TRP A 77 16.60 5.65 -19.02
C TRP A 77 16.18 5.71 -17.56
N PHE A 78 16.87 5.04 -16.65
CA PHE A 78 16.46 5.02 -15.25
C PHE A 78 16.39 6.43 -14.62
N LYS A 79 17.49 7.21 -14.75
CA LYS A 79 17.55 8.56 -14.20
C LYS A 79 16.42 9.47 -14.70
N PRO A 80 16.21 9.63 -16.05
CA PRO A 80 15.11 10.46 -16.54
C PRO A 80 13.73 9.94 -16.12
N VAL A 81 13.49 8.62 -16.15
CA VAL A 81 12.19 8.06 -15.71
C VAL A 81 11.97 8.28 -14.22
N PHE A 82 12.99 8.12 -13.39
CA PHE A 82 12.91 8.36 -11.96
C PHE A 82 12.60 9.85 -11.64
N ILE A 83 13.24 10.78 -12.33
CA ILE A 83 12.93 12.22 -12.19
C ILE A 83 11.50 12.51 -12.65
N VAL A 84 11.08 11.98 -13.79
CA VAL A 84 9.70 12.12 -14.27
C VAL A 84 8.74 11.55 -13.24
N HIS A 85 9.01 10.37 -12.70
CA HIS A 85 8.20 9.76 -11.65
C HIS A 85 8.02 10.67 -10.43
N LEU A 86 9.11 11.28 -9.94
CA LEU A 86 9.06 12.21 -8.81
C LEU A 86 8.17 13.42 -9.13
N VAL A 87 8.35 14.02 -10.30
CA VAL A 87 7.61 15.22 -10.73
C VAL A 87 6.12 14.89 -10.87
N VAL A 88 5.77 13.82 -11.60
CA VAL A 88 4.35 13.48 -11.82
C VAL A 88 3.68 12.99 -10.53
N SER A 89 4.40 12.30 -9.64
CA SER A 89 3.88 11.90 -8.32
C SER A 89 3.63 13.12 -7.44
N PHE A 90 4.54 14.08 -7.43
CA PHE A 90 4.36 15.34 -6.69
C PHE A 90 3.12 16.11 -7.16
N PHE A 91 2.94 16.30 -8.47
CA PHE A 91 1.74 16.97 -8.98
C PHE A 91 0.47 16.18 -8.73
N SER A 92 0.55 14.85 -8.65
CA SER A 92 -0.59 13.97 -8.37
C SER A 92 -1.13 14.06 -6.94
N ILE A 93 -0.34 14.62 -6.00
CA ILE A 93 -0.77 14.91 -4.62
C ILE A 93 -1.96 15.90 -4.62
N PHE A 94 -1.99 16.82 -5.58
CA PHE A 94 -2.98 17.88 -5.66
C PHE A 94 -4.24 17.45 -6.42
N HIS A 95 -5.35 18.17 -6.17
CA HIS A 95 -6.67 17.87 -6.74
C HIS A 95 -7.11 18.97 -7.71
N PHE A 96 -6.47 19.05 -8.87
CA PHE A 96 -6.81 19.98 -9.94
C PHE A 96 -7.44 19.30 -11.14
N ARG A 97 -8.02 20.09 -12.05
CA ARG A 97 -8.64 19.58 -13.30
C ARG A 97 -7.56 18.96 -14.19
N GLY A 98 -7.80 17.72 -14.63
CA GLY A 98 -6.85 16.99 -15.48
C GLY A 98 -5.75 16.24 -14.73
N VAL A 99 -5.75 16.22 -13.40
CA VAL A 99 -4.75 15.51 -12.57
C VAL A 99 -4.67 14.00 -12.87
N PHE A 100 -5.71 13.41 -13.45
CA PHE A 100 -5.74 11.99 -13.82
C PHE A 100 -4.64 11.62 -14.82
N VAL A 101 -4.19 12.56 -15.67
CA VAL A 101 -3.06 12.35 -16.59
C VAL A 101 -1.76 12.17 -15.79
N PHE A 102 -1.49 13.06 -14.83
CA PHE A 102 -0.32 12.95 -13.95
C PHE A 102 -0.35 11.66 -13.16
N ARG A 103 -1.51 11.27 -12.64
CA ARG A 103 -1.72 10.01 -11.90
C ARG A 103 -1.46 8.78 -12.77
N GLY A 104 -1.94 8.79 -14.00
CA GLY A 104 -1.65 7.72 -14.96
C GLY A 104 -0.17 7.59 -15.27
N LEU A 105 0.51 8.72 -15.53
CA LEU A 105 1.96 8.75 -15.76
C LEU A 105 2.75 8.33 -14.51
N ALA A 106 2.32 8.76 -13.32
CA ALA A 106 2.94 8.34 -12.06
C ALA A 106 2.83 6.82 -11.88
N TRP A 107 1.68 6.23 -12.17
CA TRP A 107 1.49 4.78 -12.09
C TRP A 107 2.35 4.02 -13.11
N LEU A 108 2.38 4.48 -14.38
CA LEU A 108 3.22 3.86 -15.41
C LEU A 108 4.70 3.92 -15.07
N SER A 109 5.18 5.05 -14.55
CA SER A 109 6.57 5.20 -14.12
C SER A 109 6.88 4.37 -12.87
N ALA A 110 5.93 4.27 -11.90
CA ALA A 110 6.07 3.39 -10.74
C ALA A 110 6.17 1.92 -11.17
N LEU A 111 5.35 1.50 -12.12
CA LEU A 111 5.37 0.16 -12.70
C LEU A 111 6.72 -0.14 -13.36
N TRP A 112 7.25 0.81 -14.10
CA TRP A 112 8.56 0.68 -14.72
C TRP A 112 9.68 0.54 -13.68
N ILE A 113 9.69 1.39 -12.63
CA ILE A 113 10.65 1.32 -11.52
C ILE A 113 10.54 -0.03 -10.79
N TYR A 114 9.32 -0.52 -10.57
CA TYR A 114 9.09 -1.83 -9.97
C TYR A 114 9.74 -2.96 -10.77
N TYR A 115 9.50 -3.03 -12.07
CA TYR A 115 10.10 -4.07 -12.91
C TYR A 115 11.61 -3.95 -13.03
N ALA A 116 12.15 -2.73 -13.02
CA ALA A 116 13.60 -2.51 -13.06
C ALA A 116 14.31 -2.98 -11.77
N GLY A 117 13.61 -3.06 -10.65
CA GLY A 117 14.17 -3.43 -9.34
C GLY A 117 13.34 -4.43 -8.54
N ILE A 118 12.65 -5.36 -9.23
CA ILE A 118 11.67 -6.27 -8.62
C ILE A 118 12.21 -7.04 -7.40
N ASN A 119 13.48 -7.39 -7.41
CA ASN A 119 14.12 -8.15 -6.32
C ASN A 119 14.41 -7.31 -5.08
N ALA A 120 14.39 -5.98 -5.20
CA ALA A 120 14.63 -5.06 -4.10
C ALA A 120 13.35 -4.45 -3.53
N MET A 121 12.20 -4.72 -4.16
CA MET A 121 10.91 -4.14 -3.76
C MET A 121 10.22 -5.01 -2.73
N ASN A 122 9.76 -4.37 -1.65
CA ASN A 122 8.91 -5.03 -0.67
C ASN A 122 7.42 -5.02 -1.07
N ALA A 123 6.60 -5.79 -0.37
CA ALA A 123 5.17 -5.89 -0.61
C ALA A 123 4.44 -4.54 -0.43
N GLY A 124 4.97 -3.62 0.35
CA GLY A 124 4.43 -2.26 0.53
C GLY A 124 4.43 -1.46 -0.76
N TYR A 125 5.51 -1.56 -1.56
CA TYR A 125 5.57 -0.89 -2.86
C TYR A 125 4.48 -1.40 -3.82
N VAL A 126 4.34 -2.72 -3.94
CA VAL A 126 3.29 -3.34 -4.78
C VAL A 126 1.91 -2.90 -4.34
N TYR A 127 1.67 -2.89 -3.04
CA TYR A 127 0.41 -2.46 -2.46
C TYR A 127 0.10 -0.99 -2.78
N MET A 128 1.06 -0.09 -2.57
CA MET A 128 0.90 1.33 -2.89
C MET A 128 0.70 1.57 -4.39
N MET A 129 1.36 0.79 -5.24
CA MET A 129 1.17 0.85 -6.70
C MET A 129 -0.25 0.44 -7.10
N LEU A 130 -0.86 -0.55 -6.44
CA LEU A 130 -2.28 -0.91 -6.64
C LEU A 130 -3.21 0.22 -6.18
N LEU A 131 -2.97 0.83 -5.02
CA LEU A 131 -3.75 1.97 -4.54
C LEU A 131 -3.61 3.18 -5.45
N MET A 132 -2.41 3.41 -5.99
CA MET A 132 -2.18 4.45 -7.00
C MET A 132 -3.02 4.19 -8.25
N PHE A 133 -3.04 2.95 -8.77
CA PHE A 133 -3.87 2.57 -9.92
C PHE A 133 -5.36 2.86 -9.68
N TYR A 134 -5.90 2.41 -8.56
CA TYR A 134 -7.31 2.68 -8.23
C TYR A 134 -7.60 4.18 -8.13
N SER A 135 -6.65 4.99 -7.67
CA SER A 135 -6.84 6.43 -7.49
C SER A 135 -6.70 7.27 -8.77
N ILE A 136 -6.30 6.68 -9.91
CA ILE A 136 -6.17 7.40 -11.18
C ILE A 136 -7.46 8.14 -11.56
N PRO A 137 -8.64 7.50 -11.62
CA PRO A 137 -9.88 8.15 -12.05
C PRO A 137 -10.56 8.98 -10.94
N TYR A 138 -9.99 9.02 -9.73
CA TYR A 138 -10.59 9.78 -8.64
C TYR A 138 -10.59 11.28 -8.90
N SER A 139 -11.73 11.92 -8.71
CA SER A 139 -11.93 13.37 -8.77
C SER A 139 -12.55 13.90 -7.48
N ALA A 140 -11.93 14.91 -6.88
CA ALA A 140 -12.42 15.52 -5.65
C ALA A 140 -13.77 16.24 -5.82
N LYS A 141 -14.08 16.70 -7.03
CA LYS A 141 -15.39 17.27 -7.41
C LYS A 141 -15.79 16.71 -8.77
N ALA A 142 -16.64 15.72 -8.77
CA ALA A 142 -17.16 15.09 -9.97
C ALA A 142 -18.61 15.55 -10.24
N THR A 143 -18.78 16.48 -11.17
CA THR A 143 -20.09 16.99 -11.55
C THR A 143 -20.76 16.10 -12.60
N LYS A 144 -20.00 15.42 -13.45
CA LYS A 144 -20.52 14.50 -14.47
C LYS A 144 -20.75 13.11 -13.85
N PRO A 145 -21.90 12.46 -14.11
CA PRO A 145 -22.27 11.16 -13.54
C PRO A 145 -21.19 10.08 -13.68
N PHE A 146 -20.59 9.97 -14.84
CA PHE A 146 -19.52 9.00 -15.11
C PHE A 146 -18.30 9.18 -14.19
N TRP A 147 -17.82 10.41 -14.01
CA TRP A 147 -16.69 10.70 -13.13
C TRP A 147 -17.04 10.53 -11.64
N ALA A 148 -18.30 10.83 -11.28
CA ALA A 148 -18.81 10.57 -9.94
C ALA A 148 -18.79 9.07 -9.61
N PHE A 149 -19.29 8.26 -10.52
CA PHE A 149 -19.25 6.80 -10.44
C PHE A 149 -17.82 6.28 -10.30
N LEU A 150 -16.91 6.70 -11.20
CA LEU A 150 -15.50 6.26 -11.15
C LEU A 150 -14.79 6.66 -9.86
N SER A 151 -15.06 7.87 -9.34
CA SER A 151 -14.46 8.32 -8.09
C SER A 151 -14.89 7.45 -6.90
N ARG A 152 -16.19 7.11 -6.81
CA ARG A 152 -16.69 6.21 -5.76
C ARG A 152 -16.16 4.78 -5.92
N LEU A 153 -16.13 4.28 -7.15
CA LEU A 153 -15.59 2.95 -7.44
C LEU A 153 -14.10 2.85 -7.06
N SER A 154 -13.33 3.90 -7.32
CA SER A 154 -11.92 4.00 -6.92
C SER A 154 -11.72 3.80 -5.43
N LEU A 155 -12.50 4.53 -4.62
CA LEU A 155 -12.40 4.46 -3.15
C LEU A 155 -12.93 3.13 -2.61
N LEU A 156 -14.00 2.59 -3.20
CA LEU A 156 -14.52 1.28 -2.86
C LEU A 156 -13.48 0.19 -3.14
N ALA A 157 -12.86 0.22 -4.33
CA ALA A 157 -11.83 -0.73 -4.71
C ALA A 157 -10.62 -0.66 -3.77
N ALA A 158 -10.17 0.56 -3.42
CA ALA A 158 -9.11 0.76 -2.45
C ALA A 158 -9.49 0.18 -1.07
N GLY A 159 -10.69 0.44 -0.57
CA GLY A 159 -11.18 -0.11 0.70
C GLY A 159 -11.25 -1.65 0.72
N ILE A 160 -11.74 -2.26 -0.36
CA ILE A 160 -11.76 -3.71 -0.53
C ILE A 160 -10.33 -4.27 -0.55
N GLN A 161 -9.41 -3.62 -1.28
CA GLN A 161 -8.02 -4.04 -1.36
C GLN A 161 -7.34 -4.07 0.00
N VAL A 162 -7.63 -3.09 0.87
CA VAL A 162 -7.13 -3.09 2.27
C VAL A 162 -7.60 -4.34 3.00
N GLY A 163 -8.88 -4.68 2.91
CA GLY A 163 -9.42 -5.89 3.53
C GLY A 163 -8.78 -7.17 2.98
N LEU A 164 -8.63 -7.25 1.66
CA LEU A 164 -8.06 -8.41 0.99
C LEU A 164 -6.61 -8.67 1.37
N ILE A 165 -5.76 -7.64 1.46
CA ILE A 165 -4.34 -7.83 1.81
C ILE A 165 -4.20 -8.40 3.22
N TYR A 166 -4.99 -7.93 4.18
CA TYR A 166 -5.00 -8.47 5.54
C TYR A 166 -5.48 -9.92 5.56
N PHE A 167 -6.58 -10.20 4.87
CA PHE A 167 -7.16 -11.54 4.81
C PHE A 167 -6.20 -12.57 4.19
N TYR A 168 -5.64 -12.27 3.00
CA TYR A 168 -4.69 -13.17 2.33
C TYR A 168 -3.40 -13.33 3.12
N THR A 169 -2.92 -12.28 3.78
CA THR A 169 -1.73 -12.35 4.64
C THR A 169 -2.00 -13.26 5.85
N ALA A 170 -3.21 -13.24 6.41
CA ALA A 170 -3.61 -14.18 7.46
C ALA A 170 -3.67 -15.62 6.94
N LEU A 171 -4.30 -15.86 5.78
CA LEU A 171 -4.37 -17.19 5.18
C LEU A 171 -2.98 -17.79 4.94
N TYR A 172 -2.05 -16.98 4.43
CA TYR A 172 -0.66 -17.41 4.25
C TYR A 172 -0.01 -17.80 5.58
N LYS A 173 -0.27 -17.03 6.66
CA LYS A 173 0.29 -17.30 7.98
C LYS A 173 -0.29 -18.56 8.63
N VAL A 174 -1.60 -18.79 8.52
CA VAL A 174 -2.25 -19.99 9.11
C VAL A 174 -1.90 -21.27 8.39
N THR A 175 -1.33 -21.21 7.20
CA THR A 175 -0.78 -22.36 6.47
C THR A 175 0.72 -22.55 6.69
N SER A 176 1.40 -21.61 7.36
CA SER A 176 2.84 -21.64 7.61
C SER A 176 3.15 -22.25 8.97
N TRP A 177 3.96 -23.29 8.98
CA TRP A 177 4.38 -23.97 10.21
C TRP A 177 5.11 -23.08 11.20
N GLN A 178 5.95 -22.14 10.69
CA GLN A 178 6.67 -21.18 11.52
C GLN A 178 5.71 -20.26 12.29
N TRP A 179 4.62 -19.84 11.66
CA TRP A 179 3.60 -19.01 12.29
C TRP A 179 2.78 -19.79 13.31
N LEU A 180 2.39 -21.02 12.98
CA LEU A 180 1.60 -21.88 13.87
C LEU A 180 2.37 -22.26 15.15
N LYS A 181 3.67 -22.44 15.08
CA LYS A 181 4.52 -22.65 16.24
C LYS A 181 4.87 -21.37 17.02
N GLY A 182 4.74 -20.18 16.41
CA GLY A 182 5.22 -18.93 16.97
C GLY A 182 6.69 -18.62 16.66
N ASP A 183 7.40 -19.51 15.96
CA ASP A 183 8.80 -19.34 15.59
C ASP A 183 9.03 -18.09 14.74
N ALA A 184 8.06 -17.75 13.88
CA ALA A 184 8.14 -16.59 12.98
C ALA A 184 8.36 -15.27 13.74
N ILE A 185 7.73 -15.09 14.89
CA ILE A 185 7.90 -13.90 15.73
C ILE A 185 9.28 -13.90 16.38
N TYR A 186 9.69 -15.03 16.96
CA TYR A 186 11.01 -15.17 17.56
C TYR A 186 12.11 -14.92 16.51
N GLN A 187 12.03 -15.57 15.35
CA GLN A 187 12.99 -15.37 14.24
C GLN A 187 13.05 -13.93 13.76
N THR A 188 11.92 -13.22 13.71
CA THR A 188 11.90 -11.80 13.38
C THR A 188 12.68 -10.96 14.39
N PHE A 189 12.60 -11.31 15.68
CA PHE A 189 13.29 -10.57 16.75
C PHE A 189 14.79 -10.83 16.79
N VAL A 190 15.26 -12.03 16.43
CA VAL A 190 16.69 -12.38 16.44
C VAL A 190 17.39 -12.14 15.10
N SER A 191 16.65 -11.89 14.02
CA SER A 191 17.19 -11.70 12.67
C SER A 191 17.92 -10.37 12.54
N ASP A 192 19.15 -10.39 12.01
CA ASP A 192 19.92 -9.19 11.69
C ASP A 192 19.23 -8.28 10.64
N TRP A 193 18.36 -8.85 9.82
CA TRP A 193 17.61 -8.11 8.79
C TRP A 193 16.43 -7.31 9.33
N PHE A 194 15.82 -7.76 10.45
CA PHE A 194 14.54 -7.25 10.94
C PHE A 194 14.60 -6.75 12.38
N SER A 195 15.75 -6.78 13.02
CA SER A 195 15.86 -6.34 14.41
C SER A 195 17.15 -5.57 14.66
N ASN A 196 17.09 -4.66 15.64
CA ASN A 196 18.25 -4.01 16.20
C ASN A 196 18.72 -4.75 17.49
N GLU A 197 19.86 -4.33 18.06
CA GLU A 197 20.42 -4.93 19.27
C GLU A 197 19.44 -4.92 20.46
N THR A 198 18.65 -3.86 20.60
CA THR A 198 17.66 -3.73 21.67
C THR A 198 16.59 -4.82 21.56
N ILE A 199 16.06 -5.06 20.35
CA ILE A 199 15.04 -6.09 20.11
C ILE A 199 15.63 -7.49 20.27
N ARG A 200 16.86 -7.72 19.84
CA ARG A 200 17.56 -9.00 20.06
C ARG A 200 17.72 -9.29 21.54
N GLY A 201 18.14 -8.30 22.33
CA GLY A 201 18.22 -8.44 23.79
C GLY A 201 16.88 -8.74 24.45
N VAL A 202 15.78 -8.19 23.94
CA VAL A 202 14.42 -8.56 24.39
C VAL A 202 14.10 -10.02 24.02
N ALA A 203 14.46 -10.47 22.82
CA ALA A 203 14.21 -11.85 22.38
C ALA A 203 14.94 -12.89 23.23
N GLU A 204 16.17 -12.60 23.68
CA GLU A 204 16.96 -13.51 24.52
C GLU A 204 16.32 -13.79 25.86
N VAL A 205 15.59 -12.82 26.44
CA VAL A 205 14.93 -12.96 27.75
C VAL A 205 13.42 -13.24 27.63
N MET A 206 12.84 -13.15 26.41
CA MET A 206 11.42 -13.33 26.21
C MET A 206 11.03 -14.81 26.28
N PRO A 207 10.11 -15.21 27.18
CA PRO A 207 9.59 -16.56 27.19
C PRO A 207 8.95 -16.94 25.87
N TYR A 208 9.26 -18.12 25.34
CA TYR A 208 8.78 -18.59 24.04
C TYR A 208 7.26 -18.52 23.86
N PHE A 209 6.48 -18.79 24.90
CA PHE A 209 5.01 -18.74 24.84
C PHE A 209 4.48 -17.33 24.49
N ILE A 210 5.23 -16.26 24.79
CA ILE A 210 4.88 -14.88 24.42
C ILE A 210 4.95 -14.72 22.89
N SER A 211 5.99 -15.28 22.27
CA SER A 211 6.11 -15.33 20.80
C SER A 211 4.90 -16.00 20.16
N VAL A 212 4.46 -17.12 20.74
CA VAL A 212 3.26 -17.84 20.29
C VAL A 212 2.00 -16.96 20.42
N ILE A 213 1.80 -16.32 21.57
CA ILE A 213 0.64 -15.43 21.80
C ILE A 213 0.61 -14.29 20.77
N ILE A 214 1.76 -13.63 20.54
CA ILE A 214 1.87 -12.56 19.55
C ILE A 214 1.55 -13.07 18.15
N ALA A 215 2.06 -14.22 17.75
CA ALA A 215 1.81 -14.83 16.45
C ALA A 215 0.30 -15.06 16.23
N TYR A 216 -0.37 -15.70 17.18
CA TYR A 216 -1.81 -15.95 17.10
C TYR A 216 -2.66 -14.66 17.13
N PHE A 217 -2.25 -13.68 17.96
CA PHE A 217 -2.90 -12.37 17.97
C PHE A 217 -2.84 -11.68 16.61
N ILE A 218 -1.65 -11.66 15.98
CA ILE A 218 -1.49 -11.07 14.64
C ILE A 218 -2.31 -11.81 13.59
N MET A 219 -2.27 -13.15 13.60
CA MET A 219 -3.06 -13.97 12.65
C MET A 219 -4.56 -13.72 12.82
N LEU A 220 -5.07 -13.72 14.05
CA LEU A 220 -6.48 -13.48 14.34
C LEU A 220 -6.89 -12.06 13.95
N PHE A 221 -6.08 -11.06 14.29
CA PHE A 221 -6.32 -9.68 13.92
C PHE A 221 -6.42 -9.53 12.39
N GLN A 222 -5.47 -10.09 11.65
CA GLN A 222 -5.46 -10.00 10.20
C GLN A 222 -6.64 -10.74 9.56
N LEU A 223 -7.00 -11.92 10.06
CA LEU A 223 -8.13 -12.70 9.56
C LEU A 223 -9.47 -11.97 9.78
N THR A 224 -9.64 -11.35 10.93
CA THR A 224 -10.88 -10.64 11.30
C THR A 224 -10.91 -9.19 10.80
N PHE A 225 -9.79 -8.64 10.36
CA PHE A 225 -9.65 -7.25 9.97
C PHE A 225 -10.71 -6.77 8.96
N PRO A 226 -11.03 -7.50 7.85
CA PRO A 226 -12.05 -7.06 6.90
C PRO A 226 -13.43 -6.85 7.54
N ILE A 227 -13.74 -7.57 8.60
CA ILE A 227 -15.00 -7.46 9.32
C ILE A 227 -14.94 -6.28 10.29
N ILE A 228 -13.93 -6.26 11.17
CA ILE A 228 -13.84 -5.28 12.27
C ILE A 228 -13.61 -3.85 11.78
N ILE A 229 -12.93 -3.66 10.64
CA ILE A 229 -12.69 -2.33 10.06
C ILE A 229 -13.98 -1.74 9.46
N ASN A 230 -14.88 -2.57 8.94
CA ASN A 230 -16.14 -2.13 8.37
C ASN A 230 -17.26 -1.95 9.40
N TRP A 231 -17.10 -2.48 10.61
CA TRP A 231 -18.10 -2.33 11.67
C TRP A 231 -17.83 -1.05 12.48
N LYS A 232 -18.79 -0.12 12.52
CA LYS A 232 -18.67 1.22 13.16
C LYS A 232 -18.13 1.15 14.59
N ARG A 233 -18.57 0.17 15.41
CA ARG A 233 -18.16 0.02 16.82
C ARG A 233 -16.71 -0.42 17.01
N THR A 234 -16.19 -1.26 16.11
CA THR A 234 -14.86 -1.86 16.24
C THR A 234 -13.81 -1.15 15.39
N ARG A 235 -14.23 -0.35 14.40
CA ARG A 235 -13.36 0.34 13.45
C ARG A 235 -12.22 1.12 14.12
N LYS A 236 -12.55 1.92 15.14
CA LYS A 236 -11.52 2.70 15.88
C LYS A 236 -10.44 1.80 16.47
N TYR A 237 -10.82 0.69 17.06
CA TYR A 237 -9.88 -0.26 17.65
C TYR A 237 -9.06 -0.98 16.58
N ALA A 238 -9.66 -1.36 15.46
CA ALA A 238 -8.96 -1.95 14.33
C ALA A 238 -7.88 -1.00 13.78
N VAL A 239 -8.19 0.30 13.64
CA VAL A 239 -7.22 1.31 13.21
C VAL A 239 -6.09 1.46 14.25
N ILE A 240 -6.42 1.58 15.54
CA ILE A 240 -5.40 1.73 16.59
C ILE A 240 -4.45 0.53 16.61
N ILE A 241 -4.99 -0.69 16.64
CA ILE A 241 -4.18 -1.92 16.64
C ILE A 241 -3.31 -1.99 15.38
N GLY A 242 -3.90 -1.76 14.21
CA GLY A 242 -3.18 -1.80 12.94
C GLY A 242 -2.05 -0.76 12.88
N VAL A 243 -2.32 0.48 13.30
CA VAL A 243 -1.29 1.53 13.38
C VAL A 243 -0.18 1.13 14.36
N SER A 244 -0.52 0.58 15.53
CA SER A 244 0.48 0.15 16.52
C SER A 244 1.39 -0.95 15.98
N ILE A 245 0.84 -1.95 15.27
CA ILE A 245 1.62 -3.01 14.63
C ILE A 245 2.58 -2.42 13.58
N HIS A 246 2.09 -1.51 12.73
CA HIS A 246 2.93 -0.95 11.68
C HIS A 246 3.95 0.07 12.20
N LEU A 247 3.63 0.82 13.25
CA LEU A 247 4.62 1.65 13.96
C LEU A 247 5.74 0.79 14.55
N TYR A 248 5.40 -0.37 15.16
CA TYR A 248 6.40 -1.32 15.61
C TYR A 248 7.33 -1.75 14.45
N ILE A 249 6.76 -2.12 13.30
CA ILE A 249 7.52 -2.50 12.11
C ILE A 249 8.42 -1.34 11.63
N GLY A 250 7.91 -0.13 11.59
CA GLY A 250 8.70 1.05 11.18
C GLY A 250 9.86 1.35 12.12
N ILE A 251 9.60 1.38 13.42
CA ILE A 251 10.57 1.80 14.45
C ILE A 251 11.62 0.72 14.70
N PHE A 252 11.19 -0.51 14.90
CA PHE A 252 12.06 -1.58 15.36
C PHE A 252 12.63 -2.46 14.25
N MET A 253 11.91 -2.57 13.12
CA MET A 253 12.41 -3.30 11.95
C MET A 253 12.98 -2.35 10.88
N HIS A 254 12.99 -1.05 11.12
CA HIS A 254 13.46 -0.01 10.18
C HIS A 254 12.78 -0.03 8.79
N MET A 255 11.59 -0.61 8.69
CA MET A 255 10.82 -0.73 7.44
C MET A 255 9.77 0.37 7.33
N TRP A 256 10.20 1.64 7.36
CA TRP A 256 9.28 2.79 7.35
C TRP A 256 8.48 2.92 6.07
N ASP A 257 9.05 2.58 4.94
CA ASP A 257 8.36 2.56 3.65
C ASP A 257 7.19 1.58 3.64
N PHE A 258 7.40 0.36 4.17
CA PHE A 258 6.34 -0.63 4.34
C PHE A 258 5.31 -0.20 5.40
N ALA A 259 5.78 0.28 6.55
CA ALA A 259 4.90 0.70 7.65
C ALA A 259 3.94 1.82 7.22
N LEU A 260 4.45 2.85 6.56
CA LEU A 260 3.64 3.95 6.03
C LEU A 260 2.68 3.48 4.94
N ALA A 261 3.13 2.60 4.02
CA ALA A 261 2.27 2.01 3.00
C ALA A 261 1.03 1.35 3.60
N MET A 262 1.20 0.63 4.71
CA MET A 262 0.10 -0.06 5.39
C MET A 262 -0.77 0.85 6.27
N MET A 263 -0.22 1.98 6.78
CA MET A 263 -0.98 2.92 7.61
C MET A 263 -1.82 3.92 6.79
N ILE A 264 -1.34 4.37 5.64
CA ILE A 264 -2.02 5.36 4.80
C ILE A 264 -3.49 5.02 4.52
N PRO A 265 -3.84 3.78 4.14
CA PRO A 265 -5.22 3.44 3.83
C PRO A 265 -6.19 3.54 5.01
N TYR A 266 -5.70 3.54 6.25
CA TYR A 266 -6.58 3.70 7.41
C TYR A 266 -7.31 5.04 7.43
N VAL A 267 -6.76 6.06 6.75
CA VAL A 267 -7.40 7.37 6.60
C VAL A 267 -8.81 7.25 5.99
N LEU A 268 -9.03 6.28 5.10
CA LEU A 268 -10.36 6.03 4.52
C LEU A 268 -11.40 5.59 5.57
N PHE A 269 -10.95 4.99 6.65
CA PHE A 269 -11.82 4.43 7.69
C PHE A 269 -11.98 5.36 8.90
N LEU A 270 -11.29 6.51 8.93
CA LEU A 270 -11.52 7.50 9.97
C LEU A 270 -12.90 8.13 9.77
N ASN A 271 -13.65 8.30 10.87
CA ASN A 271 -14.97 8.95 10.80
C ASN A 271 -14.80 10.41 10.38
N SER A 272 -15.35 10.78 9.24
CA SER A 272 -15.65 12.17 8.98
C SER A 272 -16.94 12.48 9.75
N ASN A 273 -16.91 13.44 10.67
CA ASN A 273 -18.09 13.94 11.42
C ASN A 273 -19.12 14.64 10.51
N SER A 274 -19.04 14.42 9.20
CA SER A 274 -19.86 15.07 8.18
C SER A 274 -20.49 14.05 7.23
N ASP A 275 -21.11 12.97 7.75
CA ASP A 275 -22.06 12.22 6.91
C ASP A 275 -23.41 12.93 7.02
N PRO A 276 -23.84 13.69 5.97
CA PRO A 276 -25.13 14.37 5.97
C PRO A 276 -26.34 13.43 6.01
N ARG A 277 -26.09 12.12 6.05
CA ARG A 277 -27.13 11.07 6.13
C ARG A 277 -27.47 10.64 7.56
N GLU A 278 -26.83 11.22 8.56
CA GLU A 278 -27.10 10.94 9.99
C GLU A 278 -27.80 12.12 10.71
N SER A 279 -28.21 13.20 10.00
CA SER A 279 -29.06 14.28 10.50
C SER A 279 -30.54 14.11 10.12
#